data_ff9faeb46cb29dd8aeb8f3b4e7e94c6a
#
_entry.id   ff9faeb46cb29dd8aeb8f3b4e7e94c6a
#
_cell.length_a   1.000
_cell.length_b   1.000
_cell.length_c   1.000
_cell.angle_alpha   90.00
_cell.angle_beta   90.00
_cell.angle_gamma   90.00
#
_symmetry.space_group_name_H-M   'P 1'
#
loop_
_entity.id
_entity.type
_entity.pdbx_description
1 polymer ?
#
loop_
_entity_poly.entity_id
_entity_poly.type
_entity_poly.pdbx_seq_one_letter_code
_entity_poly.pdbx_strand_id
1 'polypeptide(L)'
;MSRLKIWPLALLVACLATVFAGYKIHNARVAASVPAPAPTTAAREDLQKFMQARVHQEYTFLSFTIWHDRPLTAAKMDSIVVSSTRIMEMAKELNKFESTYKQQGWSNDDLQFFDDKRLQLSRMAEELNHAAQKRDSTAVVNFFMHLDSTCQSCHKRFRPELQWI
;
A
#
# COMPACT_ATOMS: atom_id res chain seq x y z
N MET A 1 37.46 -30.55 -50.30
CA MET A 1 37.17 -29.15 -49.91
C MET A 1 35.67 -29.02 -49.62
N SER A 2 35.24 -29.23 -48.35
CA SER A 2 33.82 -29.11 -47.93
C SER A 2 33.74 -28.61 -46.47
N ARG A 3 33.93 -27.30 -46.28
CA ARG A 3 33.90 -26.66 -44.96
C ARG A 3 32.74 -25.67 -44.81
N LEU A 4 31.52 -26.02 -45.22
CA LEU A 4 30.46 -24.99 -45.21
C LEU A 4 29.03 -25.50 -44.88
N LYS A 5 28.86 -26.45 -43.96
CA LYS A 5 27.49 -26.91 -43.63
C LYS A 5 27.16 -27.03 -42.14
N ILE A 6 28.00 -26.55 -41.23
CA ILE A 6 27.74 -26.72 -39.78
C ILE A 6 27.15 -25.45 -39.11
N TRP A 7 27.27 -24.28 -39.72
CA TRP A 7 26.86 -23.02 -39.13
C TRP A 7 25.33 -22.80 -38.95
N PRO A 8 24.46 -23.22 -39.87
CA PRO A 8 23.01 -23.03 -39.65
C PRO A 8 22.45 -23.86 -38.52
N LEU A 9 23.05 -25.05 -38.25
CA LEU A 9 22.56 -25.90 -37.13
C LEU A 9 22.91 -25.30 -35.76
N ALA A 10 24.10 -24.71 -35.62
CA ALA A 10 24.52 -24.06 -34.35
C ALA A 10 23.65 -22.82 -34.00
N LEU A 11 23.27 -22.04 -35.01
CA LEU A 11 22.36 -20.91 -34.82
C LEU A 11 20.95 -21.35 -34.39
N LEU A 12 20.46 -22.44 -34.95
CA LEU A 12 19.12 -22.96 -34.62
C LEU A 12 19.06 -23.50 -33.17
N VAL A 13 20.10 -24.15 -32.70
CA VAL A 13 20.22 -24.62 -31.31
C VAL A 13 20.33 -23.46 -30.34
N ALA A 14 21.08 -22.40 -30.67
CA ALA A 14 21.21 -21.21 -29.84
C ALA A 14 19.84 -20.46 -29.68
N CYS A 15 19.07 -20.33 -30.76
CA CYS A 15 17.73 -19.72 -30.72
C CYS A 15 16.76 -20.55 -29.89
N LEU A 16 16.78 -21.87 -29.98
CA LEU A 16 15.92 -22.72 -29.15
C LEU A 16 16.30 -22.65 -27.68
N ALA A 17 17.55 -22.56 -27.30
CA ALA A 17 17.99 -22.42 -25.92
C ALA A 17 17.52 -21.10 -25.28
N THR A 18 17.54 -20.00 -26.03
CA THR A 18 17.05 -18.69 -25.54
C THR A 18 15.53 -18.66 -25.35
N VAL A 19 14.77 -19.29 -26.23
CA VAL A 19 13.32 -19.41 -26.12
C VAL A 19 12.95 -20.26 -24.89
N PHE A 20 13.65 -21.38 -24.66
CA PHE A 20 13.41 -22.24 -23.48
C PHE A 20 13.78 -21.55 -22.17
N ALA A 21 14.86 -20.77 -22.12
CA ALA A 21 15.25 -19.99 -20.95
C ALA A 21 14.21 -18.90 -20.66
N GLY A 22 13.75 -18.17 -21.68
CA GLY A 22 12.70 -17.16 -21.56
C GLY A 22 11.37 -17.74 -21.08
N TYR A 23 10.99 -18.92 -21.57
CA TYR A 23 9.77 -19.61 -21.15
C TYR A 23 9.80 -20.04 -19.67
N LYS A 24 10.93 -20.57 -19.20
CA LYS A 24 11.12 -20.94 -17.79
C LYS A 24 11.07 -19.72 -16.85
N ILE A 25 11.68 -18.60 -17.25
CA ILE A 25 11.66 -17.37 -16.45
C ILE A 25 10.25 -16.78 -16.40
N HIS A 26 9.53 -16.81 -17.53
CA HIS A 26 8.15 -16.30 -17.58
C HIS A 26 7.21 -17.15 -16.71
N ASN A 27 7.30 -18.47 -16.80
CA ASN A 27 6.47 -19.37 -15.98
C ASN A 27 6.81 -19.30 -14.49
N ALA A 28 8.07 -19.08 -14.11
CA ALA A 28 8.46 -18.88 -12.71
C ALA A 28 7.86 -17.57 -12.13
N ARG A 29 7.77 -16.50 -12.94
CA ARG A 29 7.12 -15.26 -12.52
C ARG A 29 5.59 -15.37 -12.40
N VAL A 30 4.95 -16.14 -13.27
CA VAL A 30 3.50 -16.38 -13.20
C VAL A 30 3.15 -17.28 -12.01
N ALA A 31 3.99 -18.27 -11.68
CA ALA A 31 3.77 -19.12 -10.50
C ALA A 31 3.93 -18.37 -9.16
N ALA A 32 4.67 -17.25 -9.12
CA ALA A 32 4.87 -16.44 -7.93
C ALA A 32 3.69 -15.51 -7.59
N SER A 33 2.63 -15.49 -8.38
CA SER A 33 1.46 -14.64 -8.18
C SER A 33 0.25 -15.37 -7.57
N VAL A 34 0.45 -16.45 -6.83
CA VAL A 34 -0.64 -17.05 -6.04
C VAL A 34 -0.97 -16.05 -4.92
N PRO A 35 -2.22 -15.56 -4.84
CA PRO A 35 -2.61 -14.69 -3.74
C PRO A 35 -2.32 -15.38 -2.40
N ALA A 36 -1.73 -14.63 -1.45
CA ALA A 36 -1.52 -15.14 -0.11
C ALA A 36 -2.85 -15.67 0.47
N PRO A 37 -2.83 -16.75 1.25
CA PRO A 37 -4.03 -17.22 1.92
C PRO A 37 -4.61 -16.07 2.75
N ALA A 38 -5.92 -15.87 2.65
CA ALA A 38 -6.60 -14.85 3.42
C ALA A 38 -6.30 -15.03 4.92
N PRO A 39 -6.08 -13.94 5.68
CA PRO A 39 -5.83 -14.03 7.12
C PRO A 39 -6.95 -14.81 7.83
N THR A 40 -6.62 -15.51 8.91
CA THR A 40 -7.63 -16.18 9.74
C THR A 40 -8.67 -15.18 10.22
N THR A 41 -9.90 -15.63 10.42
CA THR A 41 -11.04 -14.78 10.78
C THR A 41 -10.72 -13.88 11.98
N ALA A 42 -10.10 -14.42 13.03
CA ALA A 42 -9.78 -13.68 14.26
C ALA A 42 -8.83 -12.48 14.04
N ALA A 43 -7.71 -12.68 13.31
CA ALA A 43 -6.76 -11.59 13.09
C ALA A 43 -7.30 -10.53 12.11
N ARG A 44 -8.14 -10.97 11.16
CA ARG A 44 -8.86 -10.06 10.27
C ARG A 44 -9.86 -9.21 11.05
N GLU A 45 -10.56 -9.80 12.02
CA GLU A 45 -11.47 -9.07 12.91
C GLU A 45 -10.75 -8.04 13.77
N ASP A 46 -9.58 -8.34 14.32
CA ASP A 46 -8.82 -7.42 15.15
C ASP A 46 -8.32 -6.21 14.37
N LEU A 47 -7.75 -6.42 13.16
CA LEU A 47 -7.39 -5.30 12.30
C LEU A 47 -8.63 -4.52 11.85
N GLN A 48 -9.71 -5.21 11.48
CA GLN A 48 -10.95 -4.56 11.07
C GLN A 48 -11.52 -3.67 12.17
N LYS A 49 -11.57 -4.16 13.40
CA LYS A 49 -12.01 -3.38 14.57
C LYS A 49 -11.11 -2.17 14.80
N PHE A 50 -9.79 -2.36 14.71
CA PHE A 50 -8.85 -1.24 14.84
C PHE A 50 -9.07 -0.18 13.76
N MET A 51 -9.20 -0.59 12.50
CA MET A 51 -9.43 0.33 11.40
C MET A 51 -10.76 1.08 11.54
N GLN A 52 -11.86 0.39 11.90
CA GLN A 52 -13.17 1.01 12.07
C GLN A 52 -13.26 1.93 13.29
N ALA A 53 -12.74 1.48 14.42
CA ALA A 53 -12.90 2.21 15.69
C ALA A 53 -11.95 3.41 15.80
N ARG A 54 -10.84 3.42 15.09
CA ARG A 54 -9.80 4.43 15.26
C ARG A 54 -9.46 5.15 13.95
N VAL A 55 -8.98 4.41 12.94
CA VAL A 55 -8.48 5.04 11.71
C VAL A 55 -9.59 5.70 10.91
N HIS A 56 -10.72 4.99 10.75
CA HIS A 56 -11.85 5.49 9.98
C HIS A 56 -12.47 6.77 10.58
N GLN A 57 -12.49 6.89 11.90
CA GLN A 57 -13.01 8.10 12.56
C GLN A 57 -12.16 9.34 12.23
N GLU A 58 -10.84 9.23 12.37
CA GLU A 58 -9.93 10.34 12.06
C GLU A 58 -9.90 10.66 10.55
N TYR A 59 -9.93 9.63 9.71
CA TYR A 59 -10.03 9.81 8.27
C TYR A 59 -11.32 10.54 7.87
N THR A 60 -12.47 10.12 8.40
CA THR A 60 -13.76 10.74 8.11
C THR A 60 -13.79 12.21 8.56
N PHE A 61 -13.25 12.50 9.73
CA PHE A 61 -13.12 13.86 10.23
C PHE A 61 -12.26 14.72 9.30
N LEU A 62 -11.08 14.23 8.89
CA LEU A 62 -10.19 14.94 7.97
C LEU A 62 -10.85 15.16 6.60
N SER A 63 -11.48 14.12 6.05
CA SER A 63 -12.17 14.19 4.77
C SER A 63 -13.28 15.26 4.79
N PHE A 64 -14.13 15.22 5.82
CA PHE A 64 -15.20 16.21 5.97
C PHE A 64 -14.64 17.62 6.13
N THR A 65 -13.67 17.82 7.02
CA THR A 65 -13.10 19.14 7.31
C THR A 65 -12.42 19.75 6.09
N ILE A 66 -11.68 18.92 5.32
CA ILE A 66 -10.87 19.38 4.19
C ILE A 66 -11.73 19.61 2.94
N TRP A 67 -12.74 18.77 2.67
CA TRP A 67 -13.54 18.86 1.45
C TRP A 67 -14.84 19.66 1.60
N HIS A 68 -15.52 19.54 2.71
CA HIS A 68 -16.88 20.07 2.86
C HIS A 68 -16.98 21.29 3.77
N ASP A 69 -16.07 21.44 4.73
CA ASP A 69 -16.14 22.50 5.73
C ASP A 69 -15.13 23.64 5.44
N ARG A 70 -15.29 24.28 4.29
CA ARG A 70 -14.42 25.41 3.86
C ARG A 70 -14.98 26.76 4.27
N PRO A 71 -14.16 27.78 4.51
CA PRO A 71 -12.69 27.79 4.44
C PRO A 71 -12.01 27.10 5.60
N LEU A 72 -10.74 26.67 5.42
CA LEU A 72 -9.90 26.09 6.45
C LEU A 72 -9.40 27.17 7.41
N THR A 73 -10.21 27.48 8.42
CA THR A 73 -9.87 28.47 9.46
C THR A 73 -8.72 27.99 10.36
N ALA A 74 -8.15 28.90 11.17
CA ALA A 74 -7.10 28.57 12.11
C ALA A 74 -7.51 27.42 13.07
N ALA A 75 -8.73 27.44 13.62
CA ALA A 75 -9.25 26.40 14.50
C ALA A 75 -9.36 25.03 13.79
N LYS A 76 -9.77 25.01 12.51
CA LYS A 76 -9.83 23.79 11.73
C LYS A 76 -8.42 23.24 11.44
N MET A 77 -7.45 24.11 11.16
CA MET A 77 -6.06 23.71 11.00
C MET A 77 -5.51 23.10 12.29
N ASP A 78 -5.83 23.66 13.46
CA ASP A 78 -5.44 23.05 14.74
C ASP A 78 -6.08 21.66 14.94
N SER A 79 -7.33 21.49 14.53
CA SER A 79 -7.99 20.19 14.56
C SER A 79 -7.36 19.18 13.58
N ILE A 80 -6.94 19.63 12.41
CA ILE A 80 -6.21 18.78 11.44
C ILE A 80 -4.86 18.34 12.02
N VAL A 81 -4.14 19.22 12.75
CA VAL A 81 -2.89 18.86 13.45
C VAL A 81 -3.15 17.74 14.45
N VAL A 82 -4.20 17.83 15.27
CA VAL A 82 -4.54 16.79 16.24
C VAL A 82 -4.87 15.47 15.55
N SER A 83 -5.72 15.50 14.53
CA SER A 83 -6.16 14.30 13.82
C SER A 83 -5.01 13.61 13.06
N SER A 84 -4.17 14.38 12.37
CA SER A 84 -2.98 13.85 11.67
C SER A 84 -1.96 13.25 12.65
N THR A 85 -1.77 13.84 13.84
CA THR A 85 -0.94 13.24 14.90
C THR A 85 -1.48 11.87 15.32
N ARG A 86 -2.78 11.74 15.52
CA ARG A 86 -3.40 10.44 15.85
C ARG A 86 -3.22 9.41 14.74
N ILE A 87 -3.32 9.82 13.46
CA ILE A 87 -3.06 8.91 12.34
C ILE A 87 -1.59 8.43 12.34
N MET A 88 -0.62 9.31 12.64
CA MET A 88 0.78 8.89 12.79
C MET A 88 0.97 7.83 13.89
N GLU A 89 0.32 8.03 15.04
CA GLU A 89 0.36 7.07 16.15
C GLU A 89 -0.26 5.73 15.75
N MET A 90 -1.44 5.78 15.11
CA MET A 90 -2.11 4.58 14.61
C MET A 90 -1.30 3.84 13.55
N ALA A 91 -0.61 4.55 12.66
CA ALA A 91 0.30 3.94 11.69
C ALA A 91 1.45 3.17 12.35
N LYS A 92 1.96 3.67 13.49
CA LYS A 92 2.95 2.92 14.31
C LYS A 92 2.32 1.69 14.96
N GLU A 93 1.11 1.81 15.49
CA GLU A 93 0.41 0.70 16.11
C GLU A 93 0.06 -0.43 15.12
N LEU A 94 -0.11 -0.14 13.83
CA LEU A 94 -0.35 -1.15 12.80
C LEU A 94 0.77 -2.20 12.72
N ASN A 95 1.98 -1.87 13.16
CA ASN A 95 3.10 -2.80 13.21
C ASN A 95 2.82 -4.06 14.06
N LYS A 96 1.95 -3.97 15.07
CA LYS A 96 1.57 -5.12 15.90
C LYS A 96 0.87 -6.24 15.13
N PHE A 97 0.27 -5.92 13.98
CA PHE A 97 -0.43 -6.89 13.14
C PHE A 97 0.49 -7.66 12.19
N GLU A 98 1.70 -7.15 11.90
CA GLU A 98 2.66 -7.78 11.00
C GLU A 98 3.06 -9.18 11.46
N SER A 99 3.43 -9.34 12.74
CA SER A 99 3.81 -10.64 13.31
C SER A 99 2.68 -11.68 13.21
N THR A 100 1.45 -11.24 13.40
CA THR A 100 0.27 -12.08 13.29
C THR A 100 0.08 -12.59 11.86
N TYR A 101 0.22 -11.71 10.85
CA TYR A 101 0.08 -12.09 9.45
C TYR A 101 1.23 -12.98 8.96
N LYS A 102 2.45 -12.73 9.43
CA LYS A 102 3.59 -13.62 9.17
C LYS A 102 3.35 -15.03 9.67
N GLN A 103 2.79 -15.18 10.88
CA GLN A 103 2.41 -16.49 11.44
C GLN A 103 1.27 -17.16 10.66
N GLN A 104 0.43 -16.38 9.99
CA GLN A 104 -0.67 -16.86 9.16
C GLN A 104 -0.28 -17.18 7.71
N GLY A 105 0.99 -17.10 7.37
CA GLY A 105 1.51 -17.49 6.08
C GLY A 105 1.37 -16.42 4.97
N TRP A 106 1.26 -15.14 5.33
CA TRP A 106 1.37 -14.08 4.32
C TRP A 106 2.69 -14.18 3.58
N SER A 107 2.66 -13.91 2.29
CA SER A 107 3.87 -13.86 1.49
C SER A 107 4.80 -12.72 1.96
N ASN A 108 6.09 -12.86 1.73
CA ASN A 108 7.03 -11.77 2.02
C ASN A 108 6.69 -10.49 1.25
N ASP A 109 6.17 -10.61 0.02
CA ASP A 109 5.74 -9.47 -0.79
C ASP A 109 4.53 -8.75 -0.19
N ASP A 110 3.59 -9.48 0.44
CA ASP A 110 2.44 -8.88 1.11
C ASP A 110 2.84 -8.20 2.41
N LEU A 111 3.74 -8.83 3.18
CA LEU A 111 4.29 -8.24 4.41
C LEU A 111 5.07 -6.97 4.10
N GLN A 112 5.92 -7.00 3.08
CA GLN A 112 6.67 -5.81 2.65
C GLN A 112 5.72 -4.72 2.16
N PHE A 113 4.72 -5.05 1.33
CA PHE A 113 3.74 -4.08 0.85
C PHE A 113 2.95 -3.46 2.02
N PHE A 114 2.55 -4.25 3.02
CA PHE A 114 1.86 -3.76 4.21
C PHE A 114 2.73 -2.77 4.98
N ASP A 115 3.99 -3.11 5.24
CA ASP A 115 4.93 -2.24 5.94
C ASP A 115 5.23 -0.97 5.16
N ASP A 116 5.47 -1.05 3.85
CA ASP A 116 5.66 0.11 2.99
C ASP A 116 4.46 1.07 3.03
N LYS A 117 3.22 0.54 3.01
CA LYS A 117 2.01 1.36 3.09
C LYS A 117 1.80 1.96 4.48
N ARG A 118 2.12 1.24 5.53
CA ARG A 118 2.10 1.74 6.90
C ARG A 118 3.07 2.92 7.08
N LEU A 119 4.31 2.77 6.59
CA LEU A 119 5.32 3.83 6.64
C LEU A 119 4.90 5.04 5.77
N GLN A 120 4.33 4.79 4.59
CA GLN A 120 3.80 5.84 3.73
C GLN A 120 2.65 6.59 4.40
N LEU A 121 1.73 5.89 5.07
CA LEU A 121 0.63 6.49 5.83
C LEU A 121 1.17 7.43 6.92
N SER A 122 2.17 6.96 7.71
CA SER A 122 2.80 7.79 8.73
C SER A 122 3.42 9.05 8.15
N ARG A 123 4.16 8.93 7.04
CA ARG A 123 4.81 10.07 6.38
C ARG A 123 3.78 11.07 5.83
N MET A 124 2.73 10.60 5.17
CA MET A 124 1.70 11.50 4.63
C MET A 124 0.94 12.23 5.75
N ALA A 125 0.70 11.56 6.88
CA ALA A 125 0.10 12.19 8.05
C ALA A 125 1.04 13.25 8.68
N GLU A 126 2.35 13.02 8.69
CA GLU A 126 3.36 13.99 9.15
C GLU A 126 3.41 15.22 8.25
N GLU A 127 3.43 15.05 6.94
CA GLU A 127 3.41 16.17 5.99
C GLU A 127 2.10 16.97 6.07
N LEU A 128 0.97 16.28 6.23
CA LEU A 128 -0.32 16.91 6.47
C LEU A 128 -0.31 17.75 7.77
N ASN A 129 0.28 17.20 8.83
CA ASN A 129 0.45 17.90 10.12
C ASN A 129 1.27 19.18 9.96
N HIS A 130 2.43 19.09 9.31
CA HIS A 130 3.29 20.23 9.06
C HIS A 130 2.61 21.31 8.19
N ALA A 131 1.88 20.90 7.16
CA ALA A 131 1.12 21.83 6.32
C ALA A 131 0.05 22.58 7.14
N ALA A 132 -0.67 21.86 8.00
CA ALA A 132 -1.68 22.45 8.87
C ALA A 132 -1.08 23.42 9.91
N GLN A 133 0.07 23.09 10.50
CA GLN A 133 0.82 23.99 11.41
C GLN A 133 1.23 25.28 10.71
N LYS A 134 1.64 25.20 9.44
CA LYS A 134 2.02 26.36 8.61
C LYS A 134 0.81 27.13 8.06
N ARG A 135 -0.42 26.65 8.32
CA ARG A 135 -1.66 27.23 7.78
C ARG A 135 -1.71 27.23 6.24
N ASP A 136 -1.01 26.29 5.60
CA ASP A 136 -0.99 26.14 4.15
C ASP A 136 -2.15 25.25 3.68
N SER A 137 -3.27 25.87 3.34
CA SER A 137 -4.49 25.18 2.90
C SER A 137 -4.28 24.37 1.62
N THR A 138 -3.42 24.82 0.72
CA THR A 138 -3.13 24.11 -0.53
C THR A 138 -2.34 22.83 -0.26
N ALA A 139 -1.30 22.93 0.55
CA ALA A 139 -0.49 21.78 0.96
C ALA A 139 -1.34 20.77 1.77
N VAL A 140 -2.21 21.25 2.66
CA VAL A 140 -3.16 20.38 3.41
C VAL A 140 -4.00 19.53 2.47
N VAL A 141 -4.62 20.13 1.44
CA VAL A 141 -5.41 19.39 0.44
C VAL A 141 -4.56 18.36 -0.28
N ASN A 142 -3.37 18.77 -0.76
CA ASN A 142 -2.50 17.89 -1.52
C ASN A 142 -2.03 16.68 -0.68
N PHE A 143 -1.57 16.89 0.54
CA PHE A 143 -1.12 15.80 1.40
C PHE A 143 -2.26 14.89 1.85
N PHE A 144 -3.46 15.44 2.07
CA PHE A 144 -4.63 14.61 2.32
C PHE A 144 -4.98 13.71 1.13
N MET A 145 -4.90 14.18 -0.11
CA MET A 145 -5.10 13.36 -1.31
C MET A 145 -4.09 12.20 -1.38
N HIS A 146 -2.83 12.43 -1.02
CA HIS A 146 -1.82 11.38 -0.97
C HIS A 146 -2.06 10.38 0.16
N LEU A 147 -2.51 10.85 1.32
CA LEU A 147 -2.93 10.00 2.43
C LEU A 147 -4.09 9.10 2.02
N ASP A 148 -5.12 9.66 1.41
CA ASP A 148 -6.28 8.93 0.88
C ASP A 148 -5.86 7.87 -0.16
N SER A 149 -5.03 8.23 -1.13
CA SER A 149 -4.47 7.29 -2.12
C SER A 149 -3.70 6.13 -1.47
N THR A 150 -3.01 6.40 -0.35
CA THR A 150 -2.32 5.35 0.42
C THR A 150 -3.31 4.38 1.05
N CYS A 151 -4.40 4.90 1.65
CA CYS A 151 -5.49 4.08 2.21
C CYS A 151 -6.14 3.20 1.14
N GLN A 152 -6.49 3.77 0.00
CA GLN A 152 -7.11 3.05 -1.12
C GLN A 152 -6.18 1.96 -1.69
N SER A 153 -4.89 2.25 -1.84
CA SER A 153 -3.89 1.29 -2.33
C SER A 153 -3.78 0.06 -1.43
N CYS A 154 -3.77 0.25 -0.10
CA CYS A 154 -3.76 -0.84 0.87
C CYS A 154 -5.06 -1.65 0.82
N HIS A 155 -6.21 -0.99 0.82
CA HIS A 155 -7.52 -1.64 0.76
C HIS A 155 -7.70 -2.43 -0.53
N LYS A 156 -7.27 -1.91 -1.66
CA LYS A 156 -7.36 -2.62 -2.94
C LYS A 156 -6.62 -3.97 -2.92
N ARG A 157 -5.52 -4.08 -2.17
CA ARG A 157 -4.75 -5.33 -2.07
C ARG A 157 -5.32 -6.29 -1.03
N PHE A 158 -5.67 -5.78 0.16
CA PHE A 158 -6.04 -6.61 1.32
C PHE A 158 -7.54 -6.70 1.59
N ARG A 159 -8.32 -5.77 1.03
CA ARG A 159 -9.78 -5.66 1.21
C ARG A 159 -10.46 -5.29 -0.11
N PRO A 160 -10.28 -6.10 -1.19
CA PRO A 160 -10.84 -5.78 -2.50
C PRO A 160 -12.37 -5.69 -2.52
N GLU A 161 -13.04 -6.26 -1.51
CA GLU A 161 -14.48 -6.13 -1.32
C GLU A 161 -14.94 -4.74 -0.86
N LEU A 162 -14.03 -3.92 -0.32
CA LEU A 162 -14.30 -2.54 0.04
C LEU A 162 -13.96 -1.65 -1.17
N GLN A 163 -14.83 -1.63 -2.15
CA GLN A 163 -14.72 -0.63 -3.21
C GLN A 163 -15.23 0.69 -2.62
N TRP A 164 -14.33 1.64 -2.46
CA TRP A 164 -14.69 3.01 -2.13
C TRP A 164 -15.36 3.62 -3.35
N ILE A 165 -16.62 3.95 -3.20
CA ILE A 165 -17.40 4.68 -4.19
C ILE A 165 -17.03 6.15 -4.12
#